data_bccbf3e9d3d2ac3541386fad789df1de
#
_entry.id   bccbf3e9d3d2ac3541386fad789df1de
#
_cell.length_a   1.000
_cell.length_b   1.000
_cell.length_c   1.000
_cell.angle_alpha   90.00
_cell.angle_beta   90.00
_cell.angle_gamma   90.00
#
_symmetry.space_group_name_H-M   'P 1'
#
loop_
_entity.id
_entity.type
_entity.pdbx_description
1 polymer ?
#
loop_
_entity_poly.entity_id
_entity_poly.type
_entity_poly.pdbx_seq_one_letter_code
_entity_poly.pdbx_strand_id
1 'polypeptide(L)'
;MKNLFITVLLLLSVISISGINKAQAQNIQLFYDAGRGCATSTVEMFRPDAGGSTFFFIDFDYSPKASGAYWEIARELNFWQDSKVSWLSVHLEYNGGLSVGTSFNNSFLGGLTYSGHSKDFTKTWSVSAMYKAIPGTTDALGKCQMHNFQITGVWGIEFAKGWCTFSGFADFWREHRPWQGTEFIFITEPQFWVNLNKIKGWEKINLSVGGELELSANFVAKGFHAMPAVGAKWTF
;
A
#
# COMPACT_ATOMS: atom_id res chain seq x y z
N MET A 1 17.95 22.29 -5.69
CA MET A 1 17.19 22.08 -4.44
C MET A 1 15.99 23.03 -4.29
N LYS A 2 16.11 24.35 -4.51
CA LYS A 2 14.95 25.27 -4.41
C LYS A 2 13.79 24.94 -5.37
N ASN A 3 14.07 24.53 -6.61
CA ASN A 3 13.03 24.23 -7.61
C ASN A 3 12.24 22.95 -7.30
N LEU A 4 12.88 21.96 -6.66
CA LEU A 4 12.21 20.71 -6.26
C LEU A 4 11.21 20.96 -5.12
N PHE A 5 11.55 21.84 -4.17
CA PHE A 5 10.68 22.21 -3.06
C PHE A 5 9.42 22.97 -3.52
N ILE A 6 9.56 23.84 -4.52
CA ILE A 6 8.44 24.58 -5.12
C ILE A 6 7.53 23.65 -5.93
N THR A 7 8.08 22.65 -6.63
CA THR A 7 7.30 21.67 -7.39
C THR A 7 6.48 20.76 -6.46
N VAL A 8 7.04 20.33 -5.32
CA VAL A 8 6.33 19.56 -4.30
C VAL A 8 5.24 20.39 -3.63
N LEU A 9 5.48 21.66 -3.33
CA LEU A 9 4.46 22.56 -2.77
C LEU A 9 3.32 22.83 -3.77
N LEU A 10 3.61 22.97 -5.07
CA LEU A 10 2.59 23.15 -6.12
C LEU A 10 1.76 21.87 -6.33
N LEU A 11 2.34 20.69 -6.24
CA LEU A 11 1.62 19.41 -6.25
C LEU A 11 0.69 19.28 -5.04
N LEU A 12 1.10 19.72 -3.86
CA LEU A 12 0.29 19.73 -2.64
C LEU A 12 -0.84 20.77 -2.71
N SER A 13 -0.66 21.91 -3.40
CA SER A 13 -1.69 22.95 -3.53
C SER A 13 -2.79 22.63 -4.55
N VAL A 14 -2.53 21.79 -5.54
CA VAL A 14 -3.54 21.31 -6.51
C VAL A 14 -4.53 20.32 -5.87
N ILE A 15 -4.19 19.71 -4.75
CA ILE A 15 -5.07 18.78 -4.00
C ILE A 15 -6.20 19.53 -3.25
N SER A 16 -6.16 20.86 -3.15
CA SER A 16 -7.06 21.64 -2.28
C SER A 16 -8.30 22.23 -2.95
N ILE A 17 -8.53 22.01 -4.26
CA ILE A 17 -9.65 22.65 -4.98
C ILE A 17 -10.45 21.61 -5.76
N SER A 18 -11.28 20.85 -5.07
CA SER A 18 -12.49 20.28 -5.65
C SER A 18 -13.41 19.74 -4.56
N GLY A 19 -14.69 20.03 -4.70
CA GLY A 19 -15.78 19.82 -3.74
C GLY A 19 -15.75 18.50 -3.00
N ILE A 20 -15.95 18.62 -1.74
CA ILE A 20 -15.90 17.58 -0.71
C ILE A 20 -17.01 16.57 -0.96
N ASN A 21 -16.70 15.43 -1.53
CA ASN A 21 -17.48 14.20 -1.36
C ASN A 21 -16.75 13.30 -0.37
N LYS A 22 -17.48 12.89 0.68
CA LYS A 22 -17.01 12.21 1.89
C LYS A 22 -16.58 10.75 1.69
N ALA A 23 -15.54 10.49 0.92
CA ALA A 23 -14.90 9.19 0.89
C ALA A 23 -13.39 9.36 0.73
N GLN A 24 -12.76 10.03 1.68
CA GLN A 24 -11.31 10.09 1.77
C GLN A 24 -10.89 9.29 2.98
N ALA A 25 -10.23 8.15 2.76
CA ALA A 25 -9.53 7.44 3.80
C ALA A 25 -8.07 7.91 3.76
N GLN A 26 -7.76 8.93 4.55
CA GLN A 26 -6.39 9.31 4.84
C GLN A 26 -6.10 8.88 6.27
N ASN A 27 -4.99 8.20 6.47
CA ASN A 27 -4.61 7.77 7.80
C ASN A 27 -3.10 7.84 8.03
N ILE A 28 -2.72 7.92 9.28
CA ILE A 28 -1.36 7.74 9.76
C ILE A 28 -1.39 6.55 10.71
N GLN A 29 -0.47 5.63 10.50
CA GLN A 29 -0.27 4.45 11.35
C GLN A 29 1.10 4.55 12.00
N LEU A 30 1.18 4.18 13.26
CA LEU A 30 2.43 4.08 14.00
C LEU A 30 2.50 2.69 14.62
N PHE A 31 3.56 1.95 14.30
CA PHE A 31 3.76 0.60 14.76
C PHE A 31 5.05 0.45 15.58
N TYR A 32 5.07 -0.53 16.45
CA TYR A 32 6.27 -1.19 16.92
C TYR A 32 6.35 -2.55 16.27
N ASP A 33 7.31 -2.71 15.36
CA ASP A 33 7.60 -3.96 14.68
C ASP A 33 8.46 -4.84 15.59
N ALA A 34 7.87 -5.89 16.14
CA ALA A 34 8.55 -6.82 17.03
C ALA A 34 9.53 -7.73 16.28
N GLY A 35 9.34 -7.93 14.98
CA GLY A 35 10.24 -8.71 14.13
C GLY A 35 11.56 -7.99 13.85
N ARG A 36 11.48 -6.67 13.60
CA ARG A 36 12.65 -5.82 13.33
C ARG A 36 13.18 -5.14 14.61
N GLY A 37 12.39 -5.09 15.69
CA GLY A 37 12.75 -4.43 16.95
C GLY A 37 12.82 -2.90 16.87
N CYS A 38 12.05 -2.28 15.98
CA CYS A 38 12.05 -0.84 15.75
C CYS A 38 10.63 -0.29 15.55
N ALA A 39 10.50 1.03 15.62
CA ALA A 39 9.27 1.71 15.24
C ALA A 39 9.20 1.88 13.71
N THR A 40 7.99 1.80 13.17
CA THR A 40 7.67 2.14 11.79
C THR A 40 6.44 3.05 11.75
N SER A 41 6.26 3.79 10.68
CA SER A 41 5.04 4.55 10.46
C SER A 41 4.64 4.53 9.00
N THR A 42 3.33 4.48 8.76
CA THR A 42 2.73 4.54 7.43
C THR A 42 1.86 5.77 7.31
N VAL A 43 1.99 6.50 6.20
CA VAL A 43 1.04 7.50 5.76
C VAL A 43 0.33 6.95 4.54
N GLU A 44 -0.98 6.83 4.61
CA GLU A 44 -1.79 6.19 3.57
C GLU A 44 -2.95 7.07 3.13
N MET A 45 -3.28 7.06 1.85
CA MET A 45 -4.47 7.69 1.29
C MET A 45 -5.12 6.79 0.25
N PHE A 46 -6.44 6.64 0.38
CA PHE A 46 -7.30 6.15 -0.69
C PHE A 46 -8.34 7.22 -1.05
N ARG A 47 -8.44 7.59 -2.33
CA ARG A 47 -9.37 8.60 -2.82
C ARG A 47 -10.05 8.14 -4.10
N PRO A 48 -11.35 7.80 -4.07
CA PRO A 48 -12.15 7.60 -5.27
C PRO A 48 -12.52 8.94 -5.92
N ASP A 49 -12.69 8.94 -7.24
CA ASP A 49 -13.17 10.06 -8.05
C ASP A 49 -13.94 9.58 -9.29
N ALA A 50 -14.44 10.51 -10.11
CA ALA A 50 -15.21 10.20 -11.32
C ALA A 50 -14.42 9.44 -12.39
N GLY A 51 -13.09 9.41 -12.34
CA GLY A 51 -12.23 8.70 -13.27
C GLY A 51 -11.67 7.40 -12.71
N GLY A 52 -12.05 7.02 -11.47
CA GLY A 52 -11.54 5.82 -10.79
C GLY A 52 -11.11 6.07 -9.35
N SER A 53 -9.87 5.71 -8.98
CA SER A 53 -9.35 5.99 -7.64
C SER A 53 -7.85 6.19 -7.64
N THR A 54 -7.36 6.93 -6.66
CA THR A 54 -5.92 7.08 -6.38
C THR A 54 -5.64 6.47 -5.02
N PHE A 55 -4.59 5.68 -4.94
CA PHE A 55 -4.05 5.13 -3.71
C PHE A 55 -2.57 5.51 -3.61
N PHE A 56 -2.11 5.83 -2.43
CA PHE A 56 -0.69 5.85 -2.13
C PHE A 56 -0.45 5.51 -0.66
N PHE A 57 0.71 4.97 -0.38
CA PHE A 57 1.26 4.95 0.96
C PHE A 57 2.75 5.26 0.94
N ILE A 58 3.25 5.66 2.11
CA ILE A 58 4.66 5.84 2.39
C ILE A 58 4.93 5.24 3.75
N ASP A 59 5.81 4.26 3.79
CA ASP A 59 6.33 3.67 5.02
C ASP A 59 7.65 4.30 5.41
N PHE A 60 7.85 4.50 6.70
CA PHE A 60 9.10 4.98 7.28
C PHE A 60 9.58 4.00 8.34
N ASP A 61 10.86 3.64 8.26
CA ASP A 61 11.55 2.87 9.30
C ASP A 61 12.37 3.78 10.20
N TYR A 62 12.37 3.49 11.52
CA TYR A 62 13.12 4.25 12.52
C TYR A 62 14.04 3.33 13.33
N SER A 63 15.37 3.44 13.11
CA SER A 63 16.36 2.63 13.84
C SER A 63 17.71 3.36 14.00
N PRO A 64 17.98 4.09 15.07
CA PRO A 64 17.10 4.80 16.03
C PRO A 64 16.53 6.12 15.49
N LYS A 65 16.88 6.50 14.26
CA LYS A 65 16.37 7.65 13.49
C LYS A 65 15.80 7.14 12.18
N ALA A 66 15.16 7.99 11.38
CA ALA A 66 14.66 7.61 10.06
C ALA A 66 15.77 6.93 9.25
N SER A 67 15.58 5.66 8.93
CA SER A 67 16.57 4.78 8.30
C SER A 67 16.12 4.25 6.94
N GLY A 68 14.83 4.33 6.64
CA GLY A 68 14.26 3.93 5.37
C GLY A 68 12.95 4.64 5.08
N ALA A 69 12.60 4.68 3.81
CA ALA A 69 11.27 5.03 3.34
C ALA A 69 10.97 4.20 2.08
N TYR A 70 9.76 3.64 2.02
CA TYR A 70 9.23 2.97 0.85
C TYR A 70 7.89 3.58 0.50
N TRP A 71 7.57 3.70 -0.77
CA TRP A 71 6.30 4.26 -1.23
C TRP A 71 5.78 3.56 -2.46
N GLU A 72 4.46 3.55 -2.55
CA GLU A 72 3.72 3.16 -3.73
C GLU A 72 2.69 4.24 -4.06
N ILE A 73 2.50 4.50 -5.34
CA ILE A 73 1.49 5.42 -5.84
C ILE A 73 0.77 4.71 -6.99
N ALA A 74 -0.51 4.43 -6.78
CA ALA A 74 -1.34 3.72 -7.75
C ALA A 74 -2.53 4.57 -8.22
N ARG A 75 -2.90 4.37 -9.48
CA ARG A 75 -4.07 4.96 -10.10
C ARG A 75 -4.89 3.88 -10.79
N GLU A 76 -6.14 3.76 -10.38
CA GLU A 76 -7.15 3.01 -11.10
C GLU A 76 -7.88 3.96 -12.07
N LEU A 77 -7.88 3.64 -13.35
CA LEU A 77 -8.63 4.35 -14.37
C LEU A 77 -9.90 3.56 -14.67
N ASN A 78 -11.05 4.16 -14.36
CA ASN A 78 -12.36 3.58 -14.57
C ASN A 78 -13.37 4.67 -14.97
N PHE A 79 -13.28 5.14 -16.22
CA PHE A 79 -14.19 6.15 -16.78
C PHE A 79 -15.58 5.59 -17.11
N TRP A 80 -15.79 4.28 -16.94
CA TRP A 80 -17.02 3.54 -17.26
C TRP A 80 -17.73 3.02 -16.00
N GLN A 81 -17.64 3.74 -14.89
CA GLN A 81 -18.21 3.35 -13.59
C GLN A 81 -19.72 3.11 -13.65
N ASP A 82 -20.45 3.79 -14.55
CA ASP A 82 -21.90 3.62 -14.73
C ASP A 82 -22.27 2.46 -15.69
N SER A 83 -21.30 1.69 -16.14
CA SER A 83 -21.50 0.58 -17.09
C SER A 83 -21.62 -0.77 -16.39
N LYS A 84 -21.97 -1.81 -17.19
CA LYS A 84 -22.02 -3.20 -16.70
C LYS A 84 -20.64 -3.78 -16.37
N VAL A 85 -19.55 -3.12 -16.76
CA VAL A 85 -18.15 -3.50 -16.50
C VAL A 85 -17.48 -2.56 -15.51
N SER A 86 -18.25 -1.88 -14.69
CA SER A 86 -17.76 -0.97 -13.63
C SER A 86 -16.80 -1.62 -12.62
N TRP A 87 -16.83 -2.93 -12.52
CA TRP A 87 -15.95 -3.76 -11.70
C TRP A 87 -14.52 -3.88 -12.25
N LEU A 88 -14.26 -3.45 -13.49
CA LEU A 88 -12.96 -3.53 -14.15
C LEU A 88 -12.34 -2.13 -14.26
N SER A 89 -11.08 -2.00 -13.91
CA SER A 89 -10.28 -0.79 -14.12
C SER A 89 -8.92 -1.09 -14.77
N VAL A 90 -8.29 -0.07 -15.32
CA VAL A 90 -6.90 -0.10 -15.75
C VAL A 90 -6.04 0.40 -14.61
N HIS A 91 -5.08 -0.41 -14.18
CA HIS A 91 -4.15 -0.12 -13.10
C HIS A 91 -2.84 0.44 -13.62
N LEU A 92 -2.37 1.51 -13.01
CA LEU A 92 -1.04 2.11 -13.20
C LEU A 92 -0.42 2.37 -11.84
N GLU A 93 0.83 1.93 -11.63
CA GLU A 93 1.49 2.07 -10.33
C GLU A 93 2.99 2.34 -10.47
N TYR A 94 3.52 3.11 -9.54
CA TYR A 94 4.94 3.36 -9.38
C TYR A 94 5.36 3.08 -7.94
N ASN A 95 6.43 2.29 -7.76
CA ASN A 95 7.01 1.95 -6.48
C ASN A 95 8.47 2.39 -6.42
N GLY A 96 8.87 2.89 -5.26
CA GLY A 96 10.24 3.33 -5.01
C GLY A 96 10.56 3.39 -3.53
N GLY A 97 11.81 3.69 -3.20
CA GLY A 97 12.20 3.79 -1.81
C GLY A 97 13.66 4.10 -1.60
N LEU A 98 13.98 4.40 -0.36
CA LEU A 98 15.33 4.71 0.13
C LEU A 98 15.59 3.90 1.40
N SER A 99 16.81 3.43 1.54
CA SER A 99 17.35 2.89 2.80
C SER A 99 18.72 3.50 3.06
N VAL A 100 19.25 3.37 4.27
CA VAL A 100 20.56 3.91 4.61
C VAL A 100 21.63 3.40 3.64
N GLY A 101 22.20 4.33 2.87
CA GLY A 101 23.30 4.04 1.93
C GLY A 101 22.89 3.45 0.58
N THR A 102 21.60 3.24 0.33
CA THR A 102 21.09 2.70 -0.94
C THR A 102 19.70 3.21 -1.28
N SER A 103 19.25 2.95 -2.49
CA SER A 103 17.86 3.14 -2.91
C SER A 103 17.30 1.84 -3.47
N PHE A 104 16.00 1.63 -3.32
CA PHE A 104 15.31 0.54 -3.99
C PHE A 104 15.23 0.81 -5.49
N ASN A 105 15.23 -0.24 -6.30
CA ASN A 105 14.95 -0.10 -7.73
C ASN A 105 13.55 0.46 -7.94
N ASN A 106 13.43 1.40 -8.88
CA ASN A 106 12.11 1.85 -9.32
C ASN A 106 11.36 0.69 -9.95
N SER A 107 10.07 0.57 -9.62
CA SER A 107 9.17 -0.37 -10.30
C SER A 107 8.00 0.38 -10.93
N PHE A 108 7.64 0.01 -12.13
CA PHE A 108 6.50 0.54 -12.86
C PHE A 108 5.56 -0.62 -13.19
N LEU A 109 4.32 -0.51 -12.77
CA LEU A 109 3.32 -1.55 -12.97
C LEU A 109 2.18 -1.02 -13.83
N GLY A 110 1.66 -1.89 -14.68
CA GLY A 110 0.49 -1.60 -15.49
C GLY A 110 -0.29 -2.88 -15.76
N GLY A 111 -1.62 -2.81 -15.61
CA GLY A 111 -2.45 -3.99 -15.74
C GLY A 111 -3.93 -3.71 -15.61
N LEU A 112 -4.64 -4.72 -15.17
CA LEU A 112 -6.09 -4.68 -14.96
C LEU A 112 -6.42 -5.06 -13.52
N THR A 113 -7.39 -4.36 -12.95
CA THR A 113 -7.93 -4.65 -11.62
C THR A 113 -9.41 -5.02 -11.72
N TYR A 114 -9.77 -6.14 -11.08
CA TYR A 114 -11.14 -6.50 -10.76
C TYR A 114 -11.46 -6.05 -9.34
N SER A 115 -12.50 -5.26 -9.15
CA SER A 115 -12.91 -4.75 -7.84
C SER A 115 -14.37 -5.12 -7.53
N GLY A 116 -14.64 -5.37 -6.26
CA GLY A 116 -15.98 -5.67 -5.78
C GLY A 116 -16.22 -5.19 -4.36
N HIS A 117 -17.49 -5.13 -3.98
CA HIS A 117 -17.89 -4.74 -2.64
C HIS A 117 -19.25 -5.33 -2.27
N SER A 118 -19.54 -5.42 -0.97
CA SER A 118 -20.88 -5.71 -0.46
C SER A 118 -21.82 -4.52 -0.69
N LYS A 119 -23.15 -4.74 -0.66
CA LYS A 119 -24.15 -3.67 -0.89
C LYS A 119 -24.02 -2.50 0.09
N ASP A 120 -23.56 -2.77 1.30
CA ASP A 120 -23.39 -1.79 2.38
C ASP A 120 -21.94 -1.28 2.50
N PHE A 121 -21.06 -1.66 1.56
CA PHE A 121 -19.63 -1.32 1.55
C PHE A 121 -18.84 -1.74 2.80
N THR A 122 -19.40 -2.58 3.66
CA THR A 122 -18.66 -3.13 4.81
C THR A 122 -17.60 -4.14 4.40
N LYS A 123 -17.67 -4.65 3.16
CA LYS A 123 -16.66 -5.53 2.58
C LYS A 123 -16.27 -5.02 1.21
N THR A 124 -14.99 -4.83 1.01
CA THR A 124 -14.39 -4.44 -0.26
C THR A 124 -13.26 -5.39 -0.60
N TRP A 125 -13.03 -5.65 -1.88
CA TRP A 125 -11.91 -6.45 -2.36
C TRP A 125 -11.51 -6.04 -3.76
N SER A 126 -10.27 -6.27 -4.09
CA SER A 126 -9.79 -6.18 -5.47
C SER A 126 -8.71 -7.23 -5.75
N VAL A 127 -8.58 -7.57 -7.02
CA VAL A 127 -7.49 -8.41 -7.51
C VAL A 127 -6.94 -7.75 -8.78
N SER A 128 -5.64 -7.48 -8.78
CA SER A 128 -4.92 -6.87 -9.91
C SER A 128 -3.96 -7.88 -10.53
N ALA A 129 -3.91 -7.91 -11.85
CA ALA A 129 -2.91 -8.66 -12.62
C ALA A 129 -2.11 -7.68 -13.47
N MET A 130 -0.81 -7.59 -13.24
CA MET A 130 0.01 -6.50 -13.73
C MET A 130 1.31 -7.01 -14.37
N TYR A 131 1.71 -6.36 -15.44
CA TYR A 131 3.10 -6.34 -15.89
C TYR A 131 3.90 -5.44 -14.95
N LYS A 132 5.06 -5.91 -14.48
CA LYS A 132 5.97 -5.18 -13.61
C LYS A 132 7.31 -5.00 -14.28
N ALA A 133 7.69 -3.75 -14.52
CA ALA A 133 9.00 -3.39 -15.03
C ALA A 133 9.89 -2.92 -13.87
N ILE A 134 11.08 -3.52 -13.74
CA ILE A 134 12.10 -3.12 -12.76
C ILE A 134 13.37 -2.75 -13.55
N PRO A 135 13.50 -1.50 -14.04
CA PRO A 135 14.64 -1.07 -14.84
C PRO A 135 15.97 -1.23 -14.08
N GLY A 136 17.02 -1.61 -14.81
CA GLY A 136 18.35 -1.80 -14.24
C GLY A 136 18.60 -3.17 -13.61
N THR A 137 17.59 -4.06 -13.54
CA THR A 137 17.77 -5.42 -13.04
C THR A 137 18.44 -6.30 -14.11
N THR A 138 19.54 -6.97 -13.71
CA THR A 138 20.27 -7.91 -14.56
C THR A 138 20.60 -9.19 -13.80
N ASP A 139 20.80 -10.29 -14.54
CA ASP A 139 21.37 -11.51 -13.95
C ASP A 139 22.90 -11.42 -13.81
N ALA A 140 23.50 -12.48 -13.30
CA ALA A 140 24.95 -12.57 -13.10
C ALA A 140 25.80 -12.46 -14.40
N LEU A 141 25.17 -12.66 -15.56
CA LEU A 141 25.79 -12.54 -16.89
C LEU A 141 25.50 -11.18 -17.54
N GLY A 142 24.86 -10.25 -16.82
CA GLY A 142 24.46 -8.93 -17.33
C GLY A 142 23.26 -8.92 -18.26
N LYS A 143 22.54 -10.05 -18.39
CA LYS A 143 21.31 -10.12 -19.19
C LYS A 143 20.17 -9.41 -18.47
N CYS A 144 19.45 -8.57 -19.20
CA CYS A 144 18.29 -7.81 -18.67
C CYS A 144 17.22 -8.72 -18.07
N GLN A 145 16.81 -8.42 -16.85
CA GLN A 145 15.76 -9.10 -16.07
C GLN A 145 14.63 -8.13 -15.64
N MET A 146 14.45 -7.03 -16.37
CA MET A 146 13.48 -6.00 -16.01
C MET A 146 12.01 -6.40 -16.19
N HIS A 147 11.72 -7.41 -16.99
CA HIS A 147 10.36 -7.80 -17.36
C HIS A 147 9.80 -8.85 -16.40
N ASN A 148 8.82 -8.48 -15.63
CA ASN A 148 8.23 -9.30 -14.59
C ASN A 148 6.70 -9.16 -14.60
N PHE A 149 6.03 -9.85 -13.67
CA PHE A 149 4.60 -9.71 -13.40
C PHE A 149 4.36 -9.59 -11.90
N GLN A 150 3.22 -9.05 -11.53
CA GLN A 150 2.71 -9.03 -10.16
C GLN A 150 1.21 -9.32 -10.15
N ILE A 151 0.77 -10.05 -9.13
CA ILE A 151 -0.63 -10.26 -8.78
C ILE A 151 -0.81 -9.70 -7.38
N THR A 152 -1.75 -8.78 -7.22
CA THR A 152 -2.08 -8.14 -5.94
C THR A 152 -3.52 -8.41 -5.59
N GLY A 153 -3.78 -8.90 -4.38
CA GLY A 153 -5.10 -8.97 -3.78
C GLY A 153 -5.22 -7.99 -2.62
N VAL A 154 -6.28 -7.20 -2.56
CA VAL A 154 -6.53 -6.26 -1.44
C VAL A 154 -7.91 -6.53 -0.86
N TRP A 155 -8.05 -6.42 0.46
CA TRP A 155 -9.33 -6.57 1.13
C TRP A 155 -9.51 -5.56 2.27
N GLY A 156 -10.78 -5.21 2.52
CA GLY A 156 -11.21 -4.44 3.67
C GLY A 156 -12.55 -4.97 4.17
N ILE A 157 -12.63 -5.36 5.43
CA ILE A 157 -13.82 -5.94 6.05
C ILE A 157 -14.08 -5.21 7.37
N GLU A 158 -15.19 -4.50 7.41
CA GLU A 158 -15.71 -3.91 8.64
C GLU A 158 -16.76 -4.85 9.24
N PHE A 159 -16.67 -5.16 10.52
CA PHE A 159 -17.59 -6.08 11.21
C PHE A 159 -17.85 -5.67 12.66
N ALA A 160 -18.66 -6.45 13.37
CA ALA A 160 -19.11 -6.12 14.72
C ALA A 160 -19.72 -4.70 14.81
N LYS A 161 -20.54 -4.29 13.82
CA LYS A 161 -21.15 -2.95 13.70
C LYS A 161 -20.13 -1.81 13.65
N GLY A 162 -18.99 -2.05 13.00
CA GLY A 162 -17.91 -1.10 12.83
C GLY A 162 -16.92 -1.02 14.00
N TRP A 163 -17.06 -1.87 15.01
CA TRP A 163 -16.06 -1.97 16.08
C TRP A 163 -14.72 -2.49 15.60
N CYS A 164 -14.74 -3.38 14.63
CA CYS A 164 -13.54 -4.03 14.13
C CYS A 164 -13.39 -3.86 12.63
N THR A 165 -12.15 -3.68 12.20
CA THR A 165 -11.75 -3.69 10.79
C THR A 165 -10.67 -4.75 10.61
N PHE A 166 -10.84 -5.61 9.59
CA PHE A 166 -9.81 -6.51 9.09
C PHE A 166 -9.50 -6.12 7.66
N SER A 167 -8.28 -5.70 7.41
CA SER A 167 -7.84 -5.21 6.10
C SER A 167 -6.45 -5.74 5.78
N GLY A 168 -6.01 -5.56 4.55
CA GLY A 168 -4.67 -5.91 4.15
C GLY A 168 -4.56 -6.16 2.66
N PHE A 169 -3.39 -6.63 2.28
CA PHE A 169 -3.08 -7.00 0.91
C PHE A 169 -2.27 -8.31 0.86
N ALA A 170 -2.17 -8.87 -0.33
CA ALA A 170 -1.28 -9.98 -0.65
C ALA A 170 -0.71 -9.77 -2.04
N ASP A 171 0.62 -9.76 -2.14
CA ASP A 171 1.36 -9.60 -3.37
C ASP A 171 2.15 -10.87 -3.69
N PHE A 172 2.09 -11.24 -4.93
CA PHE A 172 2.93 -12.28 -5.51
C PHE A 172 3.53 -11.76 -6.81
N TRP A 173 4.88 -11.75 -6.88
CA TRP A 173 5.55 -11.28 -8.10
C TRP A 173 6.80 -12.08 -8.42
N ARG A 174 7.22 -11.96 -9.69
CA ARG A 174 8.54 -12.41 -10.12
C ARG A 174 9.53 -11.24 -10.03
N GLU A 175 10.70 -11.51 -9.46
CA GLU A 175 11.86 -10.62 -9.47
C GLU A 175 13.13 -11.44 -9.32
N HIS A 176 14.03 -11.33 -10.28
CA HIS A 176 15.29 -12.05 -10.22
C HIS A 176 16.20 -11.48 -9.13
N ARG A 177 16.47 -12.27 -8.09
CA ARG A 177 17.34 -11.93 -6.94
C ARG A 177 18.50 -12.89 -6.84
N PRO A 178 19.59 -12.71 -7.66
CA PRO A 178 20.71 -13.63 -7.72
C PRO A 178 21.46 -13.76 -6.39
N TRP A 179 21.49 -12.68 -5.58
CA TRP A 179 22.12 -12.71 -4.25
C TRP A 179 21.39 -13.60 -3.23
N GLN A 180 20.10 -13.86 -3.43
CA GLN A 180 19.32 -14.80 -2.62
C GLN A 180 19.13 -16.16 -3.30
N GLY A 181 19.34 -16.24 -4.61
CA GLY A 181 19.03 -17.41 -5.43
C GLY A 181 17.52 -17.67 -5.53
N THR A 182 16.71 -16.60 -5.62
CA THR A 182 15.24 -16.67 -5.70
C THR A 182 14.71 -15.83 -6.87
N GLU A 183 13.53 -16.19 -7.37
CA GLU A 183 12.84 -15.48 -8.45
C GLU A 183 11.40 -15.13 -8.14
N PHE A 184 10.79 -15.77 -7.13
CA PHE A 184 9.40 -15.53 -6.76
C PHE A 184 9.32 -15.04 -5.33
N ILE A 185 8.54 -13.98 -5.16
CA ILE A 185 8.40 -13.28 -3.89
C ILE A 185 6.91 -13.22 -3.57
N PHE A 186 6.62 -13.44 -2.31
CA PHE A 186 5.29 -13.27 -1.75
C PHE A 186 5.37 -12.42 -0.49
N ILE A 187 4.41 -11.52 -0.31
CA ILE A 187 4.18 -10.78 0.94
C ILE A 187 2.69 -10.62 1.15
N THR A 188 2.27 -10.66 2.39
CA THR A 188 0.92 -10.28 2.81
C THR A 188 0.98 -9.63 4.18
N GLU A 189 0.18 -8.59 4.35
CA GLU A 189 0.10 -7.82 5.60
C GLU A 189 -1.35 -7.69 6.06
N PRO A 190 -1.93 -8.77 6.62
CA PRO A 190 -3.21 -8.67 7.30
C PRO A 190 -3.11 -7.76 8.53
N GLN A 191 -4.02 -6.80 8.62
CA GLN A 191 -4.18 -5.85 9.71
C GLN A 191 -5.49 -6.09 10.43
N PHE A 192 -5.48 -6.00 11.74
CA PHE A 192 -6.67 -6.03 12.57
C PHE A 192 -6.73 -4.78 13.46
N TRP A 193 -7.87 -4.07 13.42
CA TRP A 193 -8.06 -2.82 14.12
C TRP A 193 -9.34 -2.85 14.96
N VAL A 194 -9.27 -2.31 16.17
CA VAL A 194 -10.41 -1.98 17.03
C VAL A 194 -10.63 -0.47 16.97
N ASN A 195 -11.80 -0.04 16.53
CA ASN A 195 -12.15 1.35 16.27
C ASN A 195 -12.70 2.00 17.55
N LEU A 196 -11.93 2.88 18.16
CA LEU A 196 -12.27 3.47 19.46
C LEU A 196 -13.37 4.53 19.38
N ASN A 197 -13.69 5.03 18.18
CA ASN A 197 -14.84 5.93 17.97
C ASN A 197 -16.21 5.27 18.19
N LYS A 198 -16.26 3.98 18.45
CA LYS A 198 -17.47 3.24 18.83
C LYS A 198 -17.73 3.27 20.36
N ILE A 199 -16.76 3.72 21.15
CA ILE A 199 -16.90 3.92 22.58
C ILE A 199 -17.79 5.15 22.79
N LYS A 200 -18.82 5.02 23.64
CA LYS A 200 -19.72 6.15 24.00
C LYS A 200 -18.92 7.33 24.57
N GLY A 201 -19.08 8.49 23.97
CA GLY A 201 -18.34 9.71 24.33
C GLY A 201 -17.03 9.90 23.55
N TRP A 202 -16.63 8.92 22.71
CA TRP A 202 -15.42 8.97 21.89
C TRP A 202 -15.72 9.02 20.37
N GLU A 203 -16.97 9.31 20.00
CA GLU A 203 -17.44 9.23 18.61
C GLU A 203 -16.66 10.15 17.64
N LYS A 204 -15.98 11.17 18.17
CA LYS A 204 -15.14 12.10 17.41
C LYS A 204 -13.65 11.73 17.39
N ILE A 205 -13.27 10.65 18.08
CA ILE A 205 -11.88 10.20 18.18
C ILE A 205 -11.64 9.15 17.11
N ASN A 206 -11.05 9.57 16.00
CA ASN A 206 -10.75 8.70 14.85
C ASN A 206 -9.51 7.81 15.08
N LEU A 207 -9.37 7.28 16.30
CA LEU A 207 -8.27 6.42 16.70
C LEU A 207 -8.70 4.96 16.66
N SER A 208 -7.88 4.12 16.06
CA SER A 208 -7.96 2.67 16.15
C SER A 208 -6.68 2.11 16.77
N VAL A 209 -6.81 1.02 17.50
CA VAL A 209 -5.67 0.28 18.04
C VAL A 209 -5.70 -1.15 17.53
N GLY A 210 -4.52 -1.71 17.27
CA GLY A 210 -4.46 -3.02 16.65
C GLY A 210 -3.05 -3.42 16.25
N GLY A 211 -2.92 -4.00 15.08
CA GLY A 211 -1.62 -4.42 14.57
C GLY A 211 -1.70 -5.04 13.19
N GLU A 212 -0.55 -5.45 12.76
CA GLU A 212 -0.27 -6.03 11.46
C GLU A 212 0.61 -7.27 11.63
N LEU A 213 0.47 -8.21 10.71
CA LEU A 213 1.35 -9.36 10.63
C LEU A 213 1.91 -9.45 9.21
N GLU A 214 3.16 -9.01 9.00
CA GLU A 214 3.85 -9.32 7.76
C GLU A 214 4.15 -10.82 7.70
N LEU A 215 3.64 -11.48 6.68
CA LEU A 215 3.99 -12.84 6.30
C LEU A 215 4.61 -12.79 4.92
N SER A 216 5.87 -13.18 4.80
CA SER A 216 6.56 -13.07 3.53
C SER A 216 7.37 -14.31 3.19
N ALA A 217 7.56 -14.56 1.89
CA ALA A 217 8.47 -15.57 1.37
C ALA A 217 9.42 -14.93 0.37
N ASN A 218 10.73 -15.07 0.61
CA ASN A 218 11.81 -14.51 -0.20
C ASN A 218 11.77 -12.97 -0.32
N PHE A 219 11.04 -12.28 0.54
CA PHE A 219 10.96 -10.81 0.54
C PHE A 219 12.12 -10.21 1.35
N VAL A 220 12.13 -10.36 2.65
CA VAL A 220 13.20 -9.84 3.53
C VAL A 220 14.49 -10.63 3.33
N ALA A 221 14.37 -11.97 3.34
CA ALA A 221 15.43 -12.90 3.10
C ALA A 221 14.87 -14.16 2.43
N LYS A 222 15.74 -15.09 2.03
CA LYS A 222 15.31 -16.37 1.49
C LYS A 222 14.53 -17.18 2.52
N GLY A 223 13.39 -17.75 2.10
CA GLY A 223 12.50 -18.54 2.94
C GLY A 223 11.31 -17.77 3.45
N PHE A 224 10.60 -18.36 4.41
CA PHE A 224 9.38 -17.78 5.00
C PHE A 224 9.70 -17.00 6.28
N HIS A 225 9.10 -15.84 6.41
CA HIS A 225 9.26 -14.94 7.55
C HIS A 225 7.90 -14.46 8.05
N ALA A 226 7.81 -14.22 9.36
CA ALA A 226 6.64 -13.65 10.01
C ALA A 226 7.11 -12.54 10.96
N MET A 227 6.62 -11.32 10.74
CA MET A 227 7.00 -10.13 11.52
C MET A 227 5.75 -9.44 12.05
N PRO A 228 5.38 -9.70 13.32
CA PRO A 228 4.23 -9.07 13.94
C PRO A 228 4.55 -7.65 14.39
N ALA A 229 3.62 -6.73 14.16
CA ALA A 229 3.66 -5.36 14.62
C ALA A 229 2.38 -4.99 15.36
N VAL A 230 2.51 -4.20 16.42
CA VAL A 230 1.37 -3.62 17.17
C VAL A 230 1.37 -2.12 16.99
N GLY A 231 0.20 -1.50 16.92
CA GLY A 231 0.16 -0.09 16.57
C GLY A 231 -1.14 0.62 16.84
N ALA A 232 -1.13 1.89 16.46
CA ALA A 232 -2.27 2.79 16.49
C ALA A 232 -2.42 3.46 15.12
N LYS A 233 -3.68 3.67 14.70
CA LYS A 233 -4.06 4.30 13.44
C LYS A 233 -4.98 5.49 13.71
N TRP A 234 -4.62 6.64 13.18
CA TRP A 234 -5.47 7.82 13.17
C TRP A 234 -6.00 8.08 11.77
N THR A 235 -7.32 8.13 11.61
CA THR A 235 -8.00 8.44 10.34
C THR A 235 -8.52 9.87 10.34
N PHE A 236 -8.28 10.63 9.25
CA PHE A 236 -8.68 12.04 9.10
C PHE A 236 -10.08 12.21 8.52
#